data_d6a67ba50ea19f88b6ddd842aca519db
#
_entry.id   d6a67ba50ea19f88b6ddd842aca519db
#
_cell.length_a   1.000
_cell.length_b   1.000
_cell.length_c   1.000
_cell.angle_alpha   90.00
_cell.angle_beta   90.00
_cell.angle_gamma   90.00
#
_symmetry.space_group_name_H-M   'P 1'
#
loop_
_entity.id
_entity.type
_entity.pdbx_description
1 polymer ?
#
loop_
_entity_poly.entity_id
_entity_poly.type
_entity_poly.pdbx_seq_one_letter_code
_entity_poly.pdbx_strand_id
1 'polypeptide(L)' 'MLEEELIDLATFCLQNSDSSEVDEKKKRISQVGKEIYDDGGVDALENFFFVIENRIKEEIDQDPKPFRSLWNGLDDNWKY' A
#
# COMPACT_ATOMS: atom_id res chain seq x y z
N MET A 1 -10.35 -7.62 -6.60
CA MET A 1 -10.20 -6.15 -6.68
C MET A 1 -8.90 -5.71 -6.03
N LEU A 2 -8.30 -4.68 -6.56
CA LEU A 2 -6.98 -4.21 -6.07
C LEU A 2 -7.00 -3.78 -4.60
N GLU A 3 -8.12 -3.23 -4.15
CA GLU A 3 -8.26 -2.81 -2.76
C GLU A 3 -8.08 -3.98 -1.79
N GLU A 4 -8.81 -5.07 -2.02
CA GLU A 4 -8.71 -6.24 -1.15
C GLU A 4 -7.33 -6.88 -1.23
N GLU A 5 -6.77 -6.94 -2.43
CA GLU A 5 -5.43 -7.47 -2.61
C GLU A 5 -4.40 -6.65 -1.82
N LEU A 6 -4.50 -5.32 -1.90
CA LEU A 6 -3.57 -4.46 -1.18
C LEU A 6 -3.74 -4.59 0.33
N ILE A 7 -4.97 -4.69 0.82
CA ILE A 7 -5.23 -4.90 2.24
C ILE A 7 -4.58 -6.20 2.71
N ASP A 8 -4.75 -7.28 1.96
CA ASP A 8 -4.17 -8.57 2.31
C ASP A 8 -2.64 -8.51 2.32
N LEU A 9 -2.05 -7.86 1.31
CA LEU A 9 -0.60 -7.72 1.22
C LEU A 9 -0.04 -6.91 2.39
N ALA A 10 -0.64 -5.78 2.68
CA ALA A 10 -0.20 -4.92 3.77
C ALA A 10 -0.38 -5.59 5.12
N THR A 11 -1.51 -6.27 5.32
CA THR A 11 -1.78 -7.00 6.56
C THR A 11 -0.72 -8.10 6.76
N PHE A 12 -0.42 -8.86 5.71
CA PHE A 12 0.62 -9.88 5.80
C PHE A 12 1.96 -9.28 6.22
N CYS A 13 2.37 -8.18 5.58
CA CYS A 13 3.64 -7.54 5.90
C CYS A 13 3.69 -7.01 7.33
N LEU A 14 2.58 -6.47 7.83
CA LEU A 14 2.51 -5.96 9.20
C LEU A 14 2.56 -7.07 10.24
N GLN A 15 1.93 -8.22 9.95
CA GLN A 15 1.85 -9.33 10.89
C GLN A 15 3.04 -10.29 10.79
N ASN A 16 3.77 -10.28 9.68
CA ASN A 16 4.84 -11.23 9.39
C ASN A 16 6.10 -10.51 8.91
N SER A 17 6.51 -9.46 9.64
CA SER A 17 7.62 -8.60 9.21
C SER A 17 8.95 -9.35 9.05
N ASP A 18 9.10 -10.50 9.70
CA ASP A 18 10.33 -11.31 9.62
C ASP A 18 10.27 -12.37 8.51
N SER A 19 9.15 -12.46 7.80
CA SER A 19 9.01 -13.46 6.75
C SER A 19 9.85 -13.10 5.52
N SER A 20 10.43 -14.11 4.89
CA SER A 20 11.16 -13.93 3.63
C SER A 20 10.24 -13.52 2.48
N GLU A 21 8.94 -13.74 2.62
CA GLU A 21 7.95 -13.36 1.60
C GLU A 21 7.61 -11.88 1.61
N VAL A 22 7.98 -11.14 2.67
CA VAL A 22 7.65 -9.72 2.80
C VAL A 22 8.17 -8.91 1.63
N ASP A 23 9.39 -9.17 1.17
CA ASP A 23 9.97 -8.42 0.04
C ASP A 23 9.16 -8.58 -1.23
N GLU A 24 8.69 -9.79 -1.52
CA GLU A 24 7.84 -10.05 -2.68
C GLU A 24 6.49 -9.35 -2.54
N LYS A 25 5.92 -9.38 -1.34
CA LYS A 25 4.65 -8.68 -1.07
C LYS A 25 4.80 -7.18 -1.25
N LYS A 26 5.90 -6.61 -0.79
CA LYS A 26 6.17 -5.18 -0.97
C LYS A 26 6.31 -4.80 -2.44
N LYS A 27 6.95 -5.65 -3.24
CA LYS A 27 7.04 -5.42 -4.68
C LYS A 27 5.66 -5.38 -5.32
N ARG A 28 4.79 -6.28 -4.92
CA ARG A 28 3.41 -6.29 -5.45
C ARG A 28 2.65 -5.03 -5.00
N ILE A 29 2.84 -4.58 -3.76
CA ILE A 29 2.24 -3.33 -3.29
C ILE A 29 2.68 -2.17 -4.17
N SER A 30 3.97 -2.10 -4.50
CA SER A 30 4.48 -1.05 -5.40
C SER A 30 3.83 -1.13 -6.79
N GLN A 31 3.66 -2.33 -7.32
CA GLN A 31 3.02 -2.52 -8.62
C GLN A 31 1.55 -2.08 -8.61
N VAL A 32 0.83 -2.40 -7.55
CA VAL A 32 -0.56 -1.98 -7.39
C VAL A 32 -0.66 -0.46 -7.38
N GLY A 33 0.25 0.20 -6.66
CA GLY A 33 0.30 1.66 -6.64
C GLY A 33 0.50 2.24 -8.04
N LYS A 34 1.41 1.65 -8.82
CA LYS A 34 1.66 2.10 -10.18
C LYS A 34 0.42 1.95 -11.07
N GLU A 35 -0.28 0.83 -10.94
CA GLU A 35 -1.52 0.60 -11.69
C GLU A 35 -2.58 1.66 -11.36
N ILE A 36 -2.73 1.99 -10.10
CA ILE A 36 -3.67 3.01 -9.66
C ILE A 36 -3.26 4.39 -10.18
N TYR A 37 -1.97 4.70 -10.10
CA TYR A 37 -1.45 5.96 -10.61
C TYR A 37 -1.66 6.12 -12.11
N ASP A 38 -1.42 5.06 -12.87
CA ASP A 38 -1.60 5.08 -14.33
C ASP A 38 -3.07 5.30 -14.70
N ASP A 39 -3.99 4.86 -13.85
CA ASP A 39 -5.43 4.99 -14.09
C ASP A 39 -5.98 6.35 -13.67
N GLY A 40 -5.55 6.88 -12.52
CA GLY A 40 -6.16 8.07 -11.95
C GLY A 40 -5.20 9.11 -11.36
N GLY A 41 -3.89 8.92 -11.48
CA GLY A 41 -2.90 9.87 -10.99
C GLY A 41 -2.72 9.86 -9.48
N VAL A 42 -2.07 10.93 -8.96
CA VAL A 42 -1.73 11.01 -7.54
C VAL A 42 -2.99 11.11 -6.66
N ASP A 43 -4.04 11.74 -7.15
CA ASP A 43 -5.29 11.83 -6.39
C ASP A 43 -5.89 10.46 -6.15
N ALA A 44 -5.84 9.59 -7.16
CA ALA A 44 -6.31 8.21 -7.01
C ALA A 44 -5.46 7.44 -6.00
N LEU A 45 -4.13 7.64 -6.01
CA LEU A 45 -3.24 7.01 -5.03
C LEU A 45 -3.60 7.44 -3.61
N GLU A 46 -3.78 8.73 -3.39
CA GLU A 46 -4.08 9.25 -2.06
C GLU A 46 -5.42 8.72 -1.54
N ASN A 47 -6.45 8.77 -2.37
CA ASN A 47 -7.76 8.26 -2.00
C ASN A 47 -7.74 6.77 -1.71
N PHE A 48 -7.04 6.01 -2.56
CA PHE A 48 -6.92 4.58 -2.40
C PHE A 48 -6.20 4.23 -1.11
N PHE A 49 -5.08 4.89 -0.83
CA PHE A 49 -4.32 4.63 0.39
C PHE A 49 -5.13 5.01 1.63
N PHE A 50 -5.88 6.10 1.56
CA PHE A 50 -6.73 6.52 2.68
C PHE A 50 -7.73 5.43 3.06
N VAL A 51 -8.40 4.83 2.07
CA VAL A 51 -9.35 3.74 2.31
C VAL A 51 -8.65 2.53 2.92
N ILE A 52 -7.50 2.15 2.35
CA ILE A 52 -6.71 1.02 2.84
C ILE A 52 -6.25 1.25 4.28
N GLU A 53 -5.76 2.44 4.57
CA GLU A 53 -5.29 2.80 5.91
C GLU A 53 -6.39 2.64 6.94
N ASN A 54 -7.57 3.18 6.65
CA ASN A 54 -8.70 3.09 7.56
C ASN A 54 -9.13 1.64 7.82
N ARG A 55 -9.17 0.83 6.77
CA ARG A 55 -9.56 -0.56 6.91
C ARG A 55 -8.56 -1.37 7.72
N ILE A 56 -7.27 -1.15 7.48
CA ILE A 56 -6.23 -1.88 8.21
C ILE A 56 -6.25 -1.47 9.69
N LYS A 57 -6.41 -0.19 9.99
CA LYS A 57 -6.50 0.26 11.38
C LYS A 57 -7.69 -0.34 12.10
N GLU A 58 -8.83 -0.48 11.42
CA GLU A 58 -10.02 -1.09 12.02
C GLU A 58 -9.86 -2.59 12.24
N GLU A 59 -9.23 -3.29 11.29
CA GLU A 59 -9.15 -4.75 11.34
C GLU A 59 -8.05 -5.28 12.25
N ILE A 60 -6.88 -4.64 12.26
CA ILE A 60 -5.72 -5.17 13.00
C ILE A 60 -5.07 -4.14 13.94
N ASP A 61 -5.64 -2.94 14.02
CA ASP A 61 -5.15 -1.88 14.91
C ASP A 61 -3.66 -1.56 14.72
N GLN A 62 -3.21 -1.56 13.47
CA GLN A 62 -1.84 -1.19 13.10
C GLN A 62 -1.85 -0.10 12.06
N ASP A 63 -0.76 0.67 12.00
CA ASP A 63 -0.64 1.82 11.09
C ASP A 63 0.15 1.43 9.84
N PRO A 64 -0.48 1.46 8.65
CA PRO A 64 0.21 1.14 7.40
C PRO A 64 0.99 2.30 6.80
N LYS A 65 1.11 3.44 7.47
CA LYS A 65 1.83 4.61 6.95
C LYS A 65 3.20 4.30 6.38
N PRO A 66 4.03 3.42 6.99
CA PRO A 66 5.33 3.11 6.41
C PRO A 66 5.28 2.60 4.97
N PHE A 67 4.15 2.02 4.54
CA PHE A 67 4.02 1.53 3.18
C PHE A 67 3.87 2.63 2.14
N ARG A 68 3.57 3.87 2.55
CA ARG A 68 3.50 4.99 1.62
C ARG A 68 4.82 5.19 0.89
N SER A 69 5.93 4.95 1.56
CA SER A 69 7.25 5.12 0.95
C SER A 69 7.51 4.17 -0.21
N LEU A 70 6.78 3.06 -0.29
CA LEU A 70 6.92 2.12 -1.40
C LEU A 70 6.47 2.72 -2.74
N TRP A 71 5.66 3.77 -2.69
CA TRP A 71 5.16 4.46 -3.88
C TRP A 71 5.96 5.73 -4.21
N ASN A 72 7.01 6.03 -3.45
CA ASN A 72 7.88 7.15 -3.76
C ASN A 72 8.50 6.93 -5.15
N GLY A 73 8.52 8.00 -5.94
CA GLY A 73 9.03 7.91 -7.30
C GLY A 73 7.96 7.72 -8.36
N LEU A 74 6.73 7.35 -7.98
CA LEU A 74 5.63 7.29 -8.92
C LEU A 74 5.16 8.69 -9.33
N ASP A 75 5.21 9.63 -8.39
CA ASP A 75 4.82 11.02 -8.64
C ASP A 75 5.74 11.92 -7.83
N ASP A 76 6.08 13.09 -8.39
CA ASP A 76 6.97 14.04 -7.71
C ASP A 76 6.39 14.58 -6.41
N ASN A 77 5.07 14.57 -6.29
CA ASN A 77 4.39 15.04 -5.08
C ASN A 77 4.20 13.95 -4.02
N TRP A 78 4.52 12.70 -4.33
CA TRP A 78 4.40 11.59 -3.40
C TRP A 78 5.77 11.32 -2.76
N LYS A 79 6.01 11.90 -1.59
CA LYS A 79 7.27 11.78 -0.87
C LYS A 79 6.98 11.51 0.62
N TYR A 80 7.28 10.31 1.06
CA TYR A 80 7.06 9.91 2.46
C TYR A 80 8.25 9.15 3.06
#